data_82feccc3a4fcf09475d67e863301fdeb
#
_entry.id   82feccc3a4fcf09475d67e863301fdeb
#
_cell.length_a   1.000
_cell.length_b   1.000
_cell.length_c   1.000
_cell.angle_alpha   90.00
_cell.angle_beta   90.00
_cell.angle_gamma   90.00
#
_symmetry.space_group_name_H-M   'P 1'
#
loop_
_entity.id
_entity.type
_entity.pdbx_description
1 polymer ?
#
loop_
_entity_poly.entity_id
_entity_poly.type
_entity_poly.pdbx_seq_one_letter_code
_entity_poly.pdbx_strand_id
1 'polypeptide(L)'
;MINLKGQKGFVGACVIALVCIGSSLAYGDGETVGVTSSDSGSTAEVGTGNFSRFPFHVSASVRGGYDDNVTTTKFDRQESWFTNAGVALTYDFGSPRTQLSLQVGGGATYYWDKPRGIGIGNDQEYDVNAYVGLTLTHRASTRLTFNATVYATYQTEPDFTLALGLNRRSGNFFYTQDRFTVSYLWTPRFSTATSYTLGAIRYDDSAVGLFEDRIENTFGNEFKFLLWPTTSLVAEYRFQLINYDHNIDRDSMTHYALGGFDHSFSPRFSASFRGGAEFRNYEDNSTNNNTGDRSSPYFEGTLNYALGKDTSIVWTNRYSIEEPDVLINPSRTTFRTGLRVKHSFTPRITANLGAYYQHDDYDEVINPTTIGPAFTEEAFDIAVSVRYAINRFVGVEAGYNRTEVLSDVTLREYSRNRYWGGVNVEF
;
A
#
# COMPACT_ATOMS: atom_id res chain seq x y z
N MET A 1 -38.27 -10.82 22.52
CA MET A 1 -37.24 -11.60 23.21
C MET A 1 -36.79 -12.72 22.30
N ILE A 2 -35.76 -12.50 21.52
CA ILE A 2 -35.05 -13.53 20.74
C ILE A 2 -33.57 -13.35 21.05
N ASN A 3 -33.05 -14.38 21.67
CA ASN A 3 -31.70 -14.46 22.19
C ASN A 3 -30.73 -14.83 21.08
N LEU A 4 -29.84 -13.95 20.66
CA LEU A 4 -28.75 -14.25 19.76
C LEU A 4 -27.42 -14.25 20.52
N LYS A 5 -27.16 -15.36 21.19
CA LYS A 5 -25.82 -15.77 21.61
C LYS A 5 -25.19 -16.58 20.48
N GLY A 6 -24.03 -16.18 19.99
CA GLY A 6 -23.10 -17.09 19.32
C GLY A 6 -22.67 -16.67 17.94
N GLN A 7 -21.71 -15.77 17.83
CA GLN A 7 -20.77 -15.75 16.71
C GLN A 7 -19.38 -15.33 17.19
N LYS A 8 -18.76 -16.22 17.93
CA LYS A 8 -17.30 -16.27 18.02
C LYS A 8 -16.84 -17.39 17.09
N GLY A 9 -16.20 -17.05 15.99
CA GLY A 9 -15.59 -18.06 15.12
C GLY A 9 -15.72 -17.79 13.63
N PHE A 10 -15.11 -16.74 13.12
CA PHE A 10 -14.98 -16.59 11.67
C PHE A 10 -13.62 -15.98 11.26
N VAL A 11 -12.56 -16.28 11.97
CA VAL A 11 -11.18 -15.93 11.57
C VAL A 11 -10.43 -17.14 10.98
N GLY A 12 -11.09 -18.27 10.79
CA GLY A 12 -10.44 -19.53 10.45
C GLY A 12 -10.71 -20.14 9.08
N ALA A 13 -11.34 -19.44 8.12
CA ALA A 13 -11.81 -20.14 6.94
C ALA A 13 -11.82 -19.32 5.63
N CYS A 14 -10.77 -18.59 5.32
CA CYS A 14 -10.63 -17.99 3.98
C CYS A 14 -9.21 -18.05 3.41
N VAL A 15 -8.42 -19.06 3.74
CA VAL A 15 -7.07 -19.29 3.19
C VAL A 15 -7.03 -20.53 2.29
N ILE A 16 -8.14 -21.04 1.81
CA ILE A 16 -8.10 -22.14 0.83
C ILE A 16 -9.12 -21.84 -0.26
N ALA A 17 -8.62 -21.46 -1.42
CA ALA A 17 -9.01 -21.76 -2.79
C ALA A 17 -8.94 -20.53 -3.69
N LEU A 18 -7.83 -20.39 -4.38
CA LEU A 18 -7.85 -20.24 -5.85
C LEU A 18 -6.43 -20.43 -6.38
N VAL A 19 -6.15 -21.67 -6.72
CA VAL A 19 -5.08 -22.02 -7.65
C VAL A 19 -5.69 -22.00 -9.02
N CYS A 20 -5.13 -21.21 -9.95
CA CYS A 20 -4.93 -21.50 -11.36
C CYS A 20 -4.55 -20.23 -12.13
N ILE A 21 -3.32 -20.21 -12.52
CA ILE A 21 -2.65 -20.16 -13.83
C ILE A 21 -2.81 -18.85 -14.60
N GLY A 22 -1.80 -18.21 -14.80
CA GLY A 22 -0.64 -18.01 -15.61
C GLY A 22 -0.59 -16.75 -16.47
N SER A 23 0.40 -16.09 -16.43
CA SER A 23 1.50 -15.27 -17.00
C SER A 23 1.18 -14.13 -17.98
N SER A 24 1.93 -13.23 -18.22
CA SER A 24 3.10 -12.37 -18.09
C SER A 24 3.17 -11.27 -19.14
N LEU A 25 3.80 -10.30 -18.85
CA LEU A 25 4.76 -9.32 -19.35
C LEU A 25 4.34 -7.88 -19.14
N ALA A 26 5.20 -7.23 -18.38
CA ALA A 26 5.18 -5.84 -18.06
C ALA A 26 5.19 -4.95 -19.29
N TYR A 27 4.20 -4.10 -19.39
CA TYR A 27 4.37 -2.69 -19.72
C TYR A 27 3.69 -1.95 -18.58
N GLY A 28 4.48 -1.11 -17.91
CA GLY A 28 4.07 -0.46 -16.70
C GLY A 28 2.81 0.35 -16.90
N ASP A 29 1.87 0.05 -16.09
CA ASP A 29 0.85 0.98 -15.66
C ASP A 29 0.36 0.55 -14.30
N GLY A 30 0.36 1.48 -13.42
CA GLY A 30 -0.20 1.36 -12.12
C GLY A 30 0.82 0.96 -11.07
N GLU A 31 0.65 1.57 -9.98
CA GLU A 31 1.31 1.31 -8.73
C GLU A 31 1.56 -0.18 -8.54
N THR A 32 2.78 -0.61 -8.82
CA THR A 32 3.25 -1.79 -8.14
C THR A 32 3.26 -1.41 -6.67
N VAL A 33 2.24 -1.83 -5.94
CA VAL A 33 2.25 -1.80 -4.48
C VAL A 33 3.47 -2.61 -4.08
N GLY A 34 4.59 -1.90 -3.95
CA GLY A 34 5.80 -2.48 -3.43
C GLY A 34 5.56 -2.70 -1.96
N VAL A 35 5.36 -3.95 -1.58
CA VAL A 35 5.26 -4.37 -0.20
C VAL A 35 6.59 -4.06 0.47
N THR A 36 6.69 -2.87 1.01
CA THR A 36 7.70 -2.56 2.01
C THR A 36 6.95 -2.22 3.27
N SER A 37 6.57 -3.22 4.04
CA SER A 37 6.30 -2.96 5.43
C SER A 37 7.55 -2.31 6.00
N SER A 38 7.41 -1.21 6.72
CA SER A 38 8.52 -0.49 7.34
C SER A 38 9.39 -1.36 8.27
N ASP A 39 8.96 -2.57 8.52
CA ASP A 39 9.61 -3.55 9.39
C ASP A 39 10.11 -4.82 8.71
N SER A 40 9.61 -5.19 7.56
CA SER A 40 10.14 -6.33 6.82
C SER A 40 10.94 -5.83 5.63
N GLY A 41 12.26 -5.69 5.80
CA GLY A 41 13.17 -5.31 4.71
C GLY A 41 13.32 -6.39 3.63
N SER A 42 12.27 -7.11 3.31
CA SER A 42 12.18 -7.90 2.11
C SER A 42 11.48 -7.08 1.04
N THR A 43 12.24 -6.24 0.34
CA THR A 43 11.80 -5.76 -0.97
C THR A 43 11.56 -7.00 -1.81
N ALA A 44 10.29 -7.27 -2.14
CA ALA A 44 9.98 -8.23 -3.17
C ALA A 44 10.57 -7.68 -4.48
N GLU A 45 11.77 -8.10 -4.83
CA GLU A 45 12.26 -7.91 -6.17
C GLU A 45 11.35 -8.71 -7.08
N VAL A 46 10.70 -8.05 -8.02
CA VAL A 46 10.29 -8.72 -9.24
C VAL A 46 11.59 -9.10 -9.95
N GLY A 47 12.15 -10.24 -9.57
CA GLY A 47 13.38 -10.76 -10.11
C GLY A 47 13.19 -11.03 -11.60
N THR A 48 14.02 -10.42 -12.43
CA THR A 48 14.25 -10.89 -13.79
C THR A 48 14.83 -12.28 -13.68
N GLY A 49 13.96 -13.27 -13.87
CA GLY A 49 14.14 -14.67 -13.53
C GLY A 49 15.48 -15.29 -13.88
N ASN A 50 16.20 -15.66 -12.85
CA ASN A 50 17.06 -16.83 -12.90
C ASN A 50 16.23 -18.01 -12.37
N PHE A 51 15.59 -18.72 -13.28
CA PHE A 51 14.84 -19.94 -12.96
C PHE A 51 15.80 -21.00 -12.40
N SER A 52 15.89 -21.05 -11.08
CA SER A 52 16.54 -22.17 -10.39
C SER A 52 15.69 -23.45 -10.58
N ARG A 53 16.30 -24.62 -10.39
CA ARG A 53 15.60 -25.91 -10.46
C ARG A 53 14.44 -26.04 -9.45
N PHE A 54 14.38 -25.15 -8.47
CA PHE A 54 13.32 -25.05 -7.47
C PHE A 54 12.76 -23.62 -7.52
N PRO A 55 11.49 -23.45 -7.90
CA PRO A 55 10.86 -22.14 -8.01
C PRO A 55 10.47 -21.52 -6.65
N PHE A 56 10.84 -22.15 -5.55
CA PHE A 56 10.55 -21.69 -4.20
C PHE A 56 11.78 -21.09 -3.54
N HIS A 57 11.61 -19.92 -2.96
CA HIS A 57 12.61 -19.26 -2.10
C HIS A 57 12.00 -19.06 -0.72
N VAL A 58 12.63 -19.59 0.29
CA VAL A 58 12.25 -19.40 1.69
C VAL A 58 13.24 -18.45 2.33
N SER A 59 12.73 -17.41 2.97
CA SER A 59 13.55 -16.51 3.77
C SER A 59 13.08 -16.49 5.22
N ALA A 60 14.02 -16.38 6.14
CA ALA A 60 13.75 -16.16 7.55
C ALA A 60 14.64 -15.03 8.05
N SER A 61 14.11 -14.18 8.93
CA SER A 61 14.83 -13.07 9.51
C SER A 61 14.61 -12.97 11.00
N VAL A 62 15.66 -12.53 11.71
CA VAL A 62 15.56 -12.12 13.10
C VAL A 62 16.26 -10.78 13.24
N ARG A 63 15.56 -9.79 13.82
CA ARG A 63 16.04 -8.43 14.03
C ARG A 63 15.86 -8.04 15.48
N GLY A 64 16.81 -7.28 16.01
CA GLY A 64 16.68 -6.59 17.28
C GLY A 64 16.81 -5.10 17.05
N GLY A 65 16.09 -4.29 17.80
CA GLY A 65 16.09 -2.85 17.60
C GLY A 65 15.57 -2.07 18.80
N TYR A 66 15.51 -0.77 18.62
CA TYR A 66 14.98 0.19 19.59
C TYR A 66 14.02 1.16 18.88
N ASP A 67 12.92 1.45 19.53
CA ASP A 67 11.85 2.32 19.10
C ASP A 67 11.56 3.36 20.19
N ASP A 68 11.70 4.64 19.89
CA ASP A 68 11.55 5.72 20.88
C ASP A 68 10.09 6.17 21.05
N ASN A 69 9.16 5.66 20.25
CA ASN A 69 7.75 6.02 20.35
C ASN A 69 6.85 4.93 19.73
N VAL A 70 6.78 3.77 20.36
CA VAL A 70 5.97 2.64 19.90
C VAL A 70 4.49 3.02 19.73
N THR A 71 3.97 3.89 20.60
CA THR A 71 2.56 4.29 20.64
C THR A 71 2.18 5.36 19.61
N THR A 72 3.16 5.94 18.88
CA THR A 72 2.94 7.02 17.92
C THR A 72 2.15 8.20 18.49
N THR A 73 2.53 8.65 19.69
CA THR A 73 1.88 9.74 20.42
C THR A 73 2.83 10.92 20.64
N LYS A 74 2.28 12.14 20.73
CA LYS A 74 3.06 13.34 21.07
C LYS A 74 3.45 13.35 22.55
N PHE A 75 2.48 13.03 23.39
CA PHE A 75 2.60 13.00 24.85
C PHE A 75 2.60 11.55 25.33
N ASP A 76 3.24 11.30 26.45
CA ASP A 76 3.34 9.95 27.04
C ASP A 76 3.94 8.92 26.05
N ARG A 77 5.04 9.32 25.41
CA ARG A 77 5.78 8.45 24.48
C ARG A 77 6.28 7.23 25.23
N GLN A 78 6.09 6.08 24.61
CA GLN A 78 6.58 4.84 25.17
C GLN A 78 7.67 4.28 24.26
N GLU A 79 8.86 4.22 24.81
CA GLU A 79 10.02 3.61 24.16
C GLU A 79 10.12 2.14 24.49
N SER A 80 10.70 1.36 23.61
CA SER A 80 10.98 -0.05 23.88
C SER A 80 12.10 -0.60 23.00
N TRP A 81 12.88 -1.49 23.59
CA TRP A 81 13.63 -2.45 22.78
C TRP A 81 12.66 -3.48 22.17
N PHE A 82 12.97 -3.93 20.97
CA PHE A 82 12.14 -4.96 20.34
C PHE A 82 12.98 -6.07 19.69
N THR A 83 12.35 -7.24 19.55
CA THR A 83 12.85 -8.32 18.72
C THR A 83 11.76 -8.69 17.73
N ASN A 84 12.11 -8.66 16.44
CA ASN A 84 11.23 -9.07 15.35
C ASN A 84 11.76 -10.35 14.74
N ALA A 85 10.87 -11.33 14.51
CA ALA A 85 11.16 -12.55 13.78
C ALA A 85 10.14 -12.73 12.66
N GLY A 86 10.61 -13.11 11.47
CA GLY A 86 9.73 -13.27 10.32
C GLY A 86 10.19 -14.38 9.39
N VAL A 87 9.23 -14.91 8.64
CA VAL A 87 9.43 -15.93 7.59
C VAL A 87 8.65 -15.49 6.35
N ALA A 88 9.24 -15.68 5.18
CA ALA A 88 8.55 -15.48 3.91
C ALA A 88 8.87 -16.62 2.93
N LEU A 89 7.87 -16.95 2.12
CA LEU A 89 7.96 -17.89 1.00
C LEU A 89 7.66 -17.11 -0.27
N THR A 90 8.56 -17.17 -1.24
CA THR A 90 8.35 -16.63 -2.58
C THR A 90 8.32 -17.78 -3.59
N TYR A 91 7.36 -17.75 -4.49
CA TYR A 91 7.23 -18.70 -5.58
C TYR A 91 7.14 -17.95 -6.89
N ASP A 92 8.12 -18.16 -7.78
CA ASP A 92 8.17 -17.56 -9.09
C ASP A 92 7.99 -18.60 -10.18
N PHE A 93 6.99 -18.44 -11.00
CA PHE A 93 6.73 -19.27 -12.16
C PHE A 93 6.73 -18.42 -13.44
N GLY A 94 7.45 -18.88 -14.45
CA GLY A 94 7.51 -18.18 -15.72
C GLY A 94 7.45 -19.11 -16.92
N SER A 95 6.60 -18.78 -17.88
CA SER A 95 6.55 -19.34 -19.22
C SER A 95 6.42 -18.18 -20.23
N PRO A 96 6.63 -18.42 -21.55
CA PRO A 96 6.45 -17.36 -22.56
C PRO A 96 5.05 -16.71 -22.57
N ARG A 97 4.06 -17.40 -22.03
CA ARG A 97 2.70 -16.88 -21.89
C ARG A 97 2.30 -16.57 -20.45
N THR A 98 3.07 -17.07 -19.48
CA THR A 98 2.67 -17.17 -18.07
C THR A 98 3.81 -16.72 -17.14
N GLN A 99 3.61 -15.65 -16.35
CA GLN A 99 4.48 -15.27 -15.25
C GLN A 99 3.61 -15.06 -14.02
N LEU A 100 3.95 -15.73 -12.95
CA LEU A 100 3.31 -15.69 -11.67
C LEU A 100 4.39 -15.48 -10.62
N SER A 101 4.19 -14.50 -9.76
CA SER A 101 4.96 -14.34 -8.54
C SER A 101 3.99 -14.37 -7.36
N LEU A 102 4.21 -15.26 -6.43
CA LEU A 102 3.47 -15.37 -5.19
C LEU A 102 4.42 -15.18 -4.03
N GLN A 103 4.09 -14.30 -3.13
CA GLN A 103 4.83 -14.07 -1.90
C GLN A 103 3.87 -14.20 -0.71
N VAL A 104 4.24 -15.00 0.27
CA VAL A 104 3.49 -15.17 1.52
C VAL A 104 4.49 -15.03 2.66
N GLY A 105 4.18 -14.20 3.62
CA GLY A 105 5.07 -14.02 4.77
C GLY A 105 4.30 -13.63 6.01
N GLY A 106 5.01 -13.69 7.13
CA GLY A 106 4.49 -13.26 8.41
C GLY A 106 5.60 -13.20 9.45
N GLY A 107 5.30 -12.53 10.53
CA GLY A 107 6.25 -12.35 11.61
C GLY A 107 5.58 -11.84 12.88
N ALA A 108 6.40 -11.71 13.89
CA ALA A 108 5.99 -11.12 15.16
C ALA A 108 7.10 -10.21 15.70
N THR A 109 6.68 -9.11 16.28
CA THR A 109 7.56 -8.17 17.01
C THR A 109 7.21 -8.25 18.48
N TYR A 110 8.18 -8.58 19.31
CA TYR A 110 8.04 -8.56 20.76
C TYR A 110 8.70 -7.29 21.33
N TYR A 111 7.95 -6.57 22.17
CA TYR A 111 8.41 -5.35 22.84
C TYR A 111 8.80 -5.66 24.29
N TRP A 112 10.04 -5.44 24.64
CA TRP A 112 10.60 -5.83 25.94
C TRP A 112 10.07 -5.00 27.12
N ASP A 113 9.76 -3.71 26.87
CA ASP A 113 9.29 -2.79 27.89
C ASP A 113 7.76 -2.72 27.99
N LYS A 114 7.05 -3.57 27.23
CA LYS A 114 5.60 -3.75 27.25
C LYS A 114 4.84 -2.42 27.16
N PRO A 115 4.96 -1.69 26.06
CA PRO A 115 4.26 -0.43 25.89
C PRO A 115 2.75 -0.65 26.01
N ARG A 116 2.06 0.30 26.65
CA ARG A 116 0.61 0.26 26.77
C ARG A 116 -0.01 0.37 25.38
N GLY A 117 -0.95 -0.50 25.05
CA GLY A 117 -1.62 -0.52 23.76
C GLY A 117 -2.32 0.81 23.44
N ILE A 118 -2.33 1.17 22.18
CA ILE A 118 -3.21 2.20 21.65
C ILE A 118 -4.57 1.53 21.45
N GLY A 119 -5.56 1.98 22.19
CA GLY A 119 -6.88 1.37 22.24
C GLY A 119 -7.29 1.14 23.67
N ILE A 120 -8.57 1.05 23.93
CA ILE A 120 -9.11 0.96 25.27
C ILE A 120 -8.67 -0.37 25.91
N GLY A 121 -7.57 -0.34 26.65
CA GLY A 121 -7.39 -1.26 27.76
C GLY A 121 -6.47 -2.46 27.60
N ASN A 122 -5.62 -2.60 26.59
CA ASN A 122 -4.72 -3.74 26.52
C ASN A 122 -3.24 -3.33 26.42
N ASP A 123 -2.42 -3.84 27.34
CA ASP A 123 -0.97 -3.83 27.22
C ASP A 123 -0.59 -4.77 26.05
N GLN A 124 0.00 -4.23 25.00
CA GLN A 124 0.41 -5.00 23.83
C GLN A 124 1.89 -5.35 23.95
N GLU A 125 2.17 -6.62 24.28
CA GLU A 125 3.54 -7.10 24.39
C GLU A 125 4.13 -7.45 23.01
N TYR A 126 3.29 -7.75 22.03
CA TYR A 126 3.71 -8.17 20.71
C TYR A 126 2.75 -7.72 19.61
N ASP A 127 3.30 -7.45 18.45
CA ASP A 127 2.57 -7.26 17.20
C ASP A 127 2.76 -8.47 16.31
N VAL A 128 1.71 -8.84 15.61
CA VAL A 128 1.77 -9.89 14.59
C VAL A 128 1.48 -9.27 13.24
N ASN A 129 2.30 -9.61 12.26
CA ASN A 129 2.04 -9.24 10.88
C ASN A 129 2.01 -10.47 9.96
N ALA A 130 1.15 -10.44 8.98
CA ALA A 130 1.09 -11.43 7.92
C ALA A 130 0.76 -10.74 6.60
N TYR A 131 1.28 -11.23 5.49
CA TYR A 131 0.97 -10.69 4.18
C TYR A 131 0.97 -11.76 3.10
N VAL A 132 0.20 -11.49 2.07
CA VAL A 132 0.16 -12.23 0.82
C VAL A 132 0.24 -11.24 -0.32
N GLY A 133 1.14 -11.49 -1.26
CA GLY A 133 1.25 -10.75 -2.52
C GLY A 133 1.23 -11.74 -3.69
N LEU A 134 0.41 -11.47 -4.70
CA LEU A 134 0.36 -12.26 -5.93
C LEU A 134 0.34 -11.32 -7.12
N THR A 135 1.27 -11.51 -8.02
CA THR A 135 1.28 -10.82 -9.31
C THR A 135 1.19 -11.85 -10.43
N LEU A 136 0.23 -11.65 -11.28
CA LEU A 136 -0.11 -12.55 -12.35
C LEU A 136 -0.34 -11.79 -13.64
N THR A 137 0.35 -12.17 -14.73
CA THR A 137 0.03 -11.66 -16.04
C THR A 137 -0.07 -12.80 -17.08
N HIS A 138 -1.16 -12.96 -17.80
CA HIS A 138 -1.41 -14.00 -18.81
C HIS A 138 -1.64 -13.46 -20.21
N ARG A 139 -0.80 -13.82 -21.14
CA ARG A 139 -1.02 -13.58 -22.57
C ARG A 139 -1.84 -14.72 -23.20
N ALA A 140 -3.15 -14.58 -23.18
CA ALA A 140 -4.04 -15.54 -23.81
C ALA A 140 -3.81 -15.58 -25.34
N SER A 141 -3.48 -14.43 -25.93
CA SER A 141 -3.11 -14.30 -27.34
C SER A 141 -2.11 -13.16 -27.54
N THR A 142 -1.71 -12.92 -28.80
CA THR A 142 -0.89 -11.75 -29.17
C THR A 142 -1.61 -10.41 -28.94
N ARG A 143 -2.91 -10.43 -28.71
CA ARG A 143 -3.74 -9.23 -28.54
C ARG A 143 -4.42 -9.16 -27.16
N LEU A 144 -4.56 -10.27 -26.45
CA LEU A 144 -5.32 -10.36 -25.21
C LEU A 144 -4.38 -10.72 -24.05
N THR A 145 -4.34 -9.85 -23.06
CA THR A 145 -3.55 -10.01 -21.85
C THR A 145 -4.44 -9.83 -20.61
N PHE A 146 -4.29 -10.72 -19.65
CA PHE A 146 -4.90 -10.63 -18.32
C PHE A 146 -3.81 -10.33 -17.31
N ASN A 147 -4.02 -9.36 -16.43
CA ASN A 147 -3.18 -9.09 -15.28
C ASN A 147 -4.01 -9.21 -14.00
N ALA A 148 -3.42 -9.75 -12.97
CA ALA A 148 -3.99 -9.74 -11.63
C ALA A 148 -2.88 -9.39 -10.62
N THR A 149 -3.16 -8.45 -9.74
CA THR A 149 -2.34 -8.14 -8.58
C THR A 149 -3.25 -8.27 -7.37
N VAL A 150 -2.89 -9.17 -6.48
CA VAL A 150 -3.60 -9.37 -5.20
C VAL A 150 -2.62 -9.06 -4.09
N TYR A 151 -3.03 -8.24 -3.17
CA TYR A 151 -2.26 -7.92 -1.99
C TYR A 151 -3.17 -7.91 -0.77
N ALA A 152 -2.81 -8.66 0.25
CA ALA A 152 -3.49 -8.63 1.53
C ALA A 152 -2.45 -8.61 2.66
N THR A 153 -2.74 -7.84 3.69
CA THR A 153 -1.91 -7.76 4.90
C THR A 153 -2.77 -7.69 6.16
N TYR A 154 -2.22 -8.22 7.23
CA TYR A 154 -2.70 -8.04 8.59
C TYR A 154 -1.55 -7.46 9.41
N GLN A 155 -1.70 -6.29 9.97
CA GLN A 155 -0.63 -5.59 10.68
C GLN A 155 -1.18 -4.53 11.63
N THR A 156 -0.30 -4.00 12.48
CA THR A 156 -0.60 -2.91 13.42
C THR A 156 0.06 -1.60 12.97
N GLU A 157 1.23 -1.70 12.32
CA GLU A 157 2.03 -0.55 11.93
C GLU A 157 1.43 0.18 10.72
N PRO A 158 1.36 1.52 10.76
CA PRO A 158 1.04 2.29 9.57
C PRO A 158 2.10 2.06 8.49
N ASP A 159 1.66 1.95 7.24
CA ASP A 159 2.55 1.79 6.10
C ASP A 159 2.30 2.90 5.08
N PHE A 160 3.26 3.81 4.98
CA PHE A 160 3.20 4.96 4.06
C PHE A 160 3.28 4.55 2.59
N THR A 161 3.64 3.29 2.30
CA THR A 161 3.70 2.77 0.93
C THR A 161 2.34 2.34 0.41
N LEU A 162 1.41 1.96 1.30
CA LEU A 162 0.10 1.41 0.94
C LEU A 162 -0.93 2.48 0.56
N ALA A 163 -0.58 3.74 0.64
CA ALA A 163 -1.51 4.82 0.32
C ALA A 163 -2.85 4.77 1.08
N LEU A 164 -2.86 4.18 2.29
CA LEU A 164 -4.05 4.07 3.13
C LEU A 164 -4.37 5.34 3.92
N GLY A 165 -3.46 6.28 3.93
CA GLY A 165 -3.59 7.48 4.73
C GLY A 165 -3.48 7.29 6.24
N LEU A 166 -3.08 6.13 6.69
CA LEU A 166 -2.86 5.85 8.09
C LEU A 166 -1.51 6.40 8.50
N ASN A 167 -1.53 7.51 9.23
CA ASN A 167 -0.31 8.18 9.67
C ASN A 167 0.13 7.74 11.06
N ARG A 168 -0.67 6.90 11.76
CA ARG A 168 -0.40 6.45 13.13
C ARG A 168 -0.98 5.07 13.42
N ARG A 169 -0.54 4.46 14.52
CA ARG A 169 -1.10 3.20 14.99
C ARG A 169 -2.52 3.42 15.51
N SER A 170 -3.45 2.62 15.03
CA SER A 170 -4.87 2.65 15.43
C SER A 170 -5.37 1.27 15.87
N GLY A 171 -4.47 0.30 16.09
CA GLY A 171 -4.78 -1.10 16.37
C GLY A 171 -4.46 -2.01 15.18
N ASN A 172 -4.70 -3.30 15.35
CA ASN A 172 -4.51 -4.27 14.28
C ASN A 172 -5.58 -4.09 13.21
N PHE A 173 -5.16 -4.19 11.97
CA PHE A 173 -6.07 -4.14 10.84
C PHE A 173 -5.72 -5.16 9.77
N PHE A 174 -6.74 -5.65 9.09
CA PHE A 174 -6.63 -6.35 7.82
C PHE A 174 -6.85 -5.35 6.69
N TYR A 175 -6.00 -5.39 5.69
CA TYR A 175 -6.14 -4.63 4.45
C TYR A 175 -5.95 -5.52 3.25
N THR A 176 -6.75 -5.32 2.21
CA THR A 176 -6.52 -5.95 0.90
C THR A 176 -6.70 -4.94 -0.21
N GLN A 177 -5.92 -5.12 -1.28
CA GLN A 177 -6.08 -4.41 -2.53
C GLN A 177 -5.85 -5.37 -3.70
N ASP A 178 -6.91 -5.70 -4.41
CA ASP A 178 -6.92 -6.71 -5.45
C ASP A 178 -7.30 -6.07 -6.78
N ARG A 179 -6.37 -6.02 -7.74
CA ARG A 179 -6.61 -5.44 -9.06
C ARG A 179 -6.57 -6.50 -10.14
N PHE A 180 -7.60 -6.53 -10.96
CA PHE A 180 -7.74 -7.38 -12.14
C PHE A 180 -7.85 -6.50 -13.38
N THR A 181 -7.07 -6.78 -14.41
CA THR A 181 -7.04 -5.99 -15.64
C THR A 181 -7.09 -6.90 -16.86
N VAL A 182 -7.95 -6.56 -17.81
CA VAL A 182 -8.03 -7.20 -19.11
C VAL A 182 -7.65 -6.18 -20.16
N SER A 183 -6.54 -6.43 -20.88
CA SER A 183 -6.04 -5.55 -21.93
C SER A 183 -6.23 -6.19 -23.29
N TYR A 184 -6.73 -5.41 -24.25
CA TYR A 184 -6.94 -5.87 -25.61
C TYR A 184 -6.31 -4.91 -26.64
N LEU A 185 -5.48 -5.45 -27.52
CA LEU A 185 -4.84 -4.72 -28.61
C LEU A 185 -5.72 -4.79 -29.88
N TRP A 186 -6.47 -3.74 -30.16
CA TRP A 186 -7.35 -3.63 -31.33
C TRP A 186 -6.58 -3.49 -32.62
N THR A 187 -5.59 -2.59 -32.60
CA THR A 187 -4.66 -2.34 -33.70
C THR A 187 -3.25 -2.22 -33.15
N PRO A 188 -2.19 -2.23 -33.99
CA PRO A 188 -0.80 -2.02 -33.50
C PRO A 188 -0.58 -0.72 -32.74
N ARG A 189 -1.52 0.24 -32.80
CA ARG A 189 -1.42 1.55 -32.16
C ARG A 189 -2.51 1.84 -31.14
N PHE A 190 -3.55 1.02 -31.08
CA PHE A 190 -4.69 1.28 -30.19
C PHE A 190 -5.02 0.06 -29.34
N SER A 191 -5.05 0.26 -28.05
CA SER A 191 -5.42 -0.76 -27.06
C SER A 191 -6.37 -0.18 -26.02
N THR A 192 -7.12 -1.07 -25.38
CA THR A 192 -7.96 -0.78 -24.22
C THR A 192 -7.57 -1.69 -23.07
N ALA A 193 -7.67 -1.16 -21.85
CA ALA A 193 -7.54 -1.94 -20.62
C ALA A 193 -8.74 -1.67 -19.72
N THR A 194 -9.48 -2.72 -19.39
CA THR A 194 -10.58 -2.65 -18.42
C THR A 194 -10.09 -3.26 -17.12
N SER A 195 -10.23 -2.55 -16.03
CA SER A 195 -9.76 -2.97 -14.70
C SER A 195 -10.87 -2.95 -13.68
N TYR A 196 -10.77 -3.83 -12.71
CA TYR A 196 -11.53 -3.83 -11.47
C TYR A 196 -10.55 -3.90 -10.30
N THR A 197 -10.71 -3.01 -9.34
CA THR A 197 -9.92 -3.01 -8.11
C THR A 197 -10.86 -3.12 -6.92
N LEU A 198 -10.61 -4.10 -6.07
CA LEU A 198 -11.24 -4.27 -4.76
C LEU A 198 -10.27 -3.81 -3.69
N GLY A 199 -10.67 -2.86 -2.85
CA GLY A 199 -10.01 -2.49 -1.62
C GLY A 199 -10.88 -2.84 -0.43
N ALA A 200 -10.30 -3.27 0.69
CA ALA A 200 -11.03 -3.40 1.94
C ALA A 200 -10.10 -3.18 3.12
N ILE A 201 -10.60 -2.51 4.14
CA ILE A 201 -9.93 -2.36 5.43
C ILE A 201 -10.87 -2.78 6.56
N ARG A 202 -10.35 -3.49 7.55
CA ARG A 202 -11.07 -4.01 8.70
C ARG A 202 -10.18 -3.95 9.93
N TYR A 203 -10.68 -3.35 10.99
CA TYR A 203 -9.99 -3.25 12.27
C TYR A 203 -10.49 -4.30 13.26
N ASP A 204 -9.57 -4.84 14.07
CA ASP A 204 -9.93 -5.72 15.19
C ASP A 204 -10.61 -4.95 16.32
N ASP A 205 -10.22 -3.69 16.53
CA ASP A 205 -10.85 -2.79 17.47
C ASP A 205 -12.20 -2.31 16.91
N SER A 206 -13.27 -2.75 17.53
CA SER A 206 -14.63 -2.40 17.11
C SER A 206 -14.95 -0.91 17.25
N ALA A 207 -14.25 -0.17 18.11
CA ALA A 207 -14.43 1.27 18.22
C ALA A 207 -13.82 2.01 17.03
N VAL A 208 -12.70 1.53 16.49
CA VAL A 208 -12.09 2.03 15.26
C VAL A 208 -12.89 1.54 14.05
N GLY A 209 -13.19 0.23 14.01
CA GLY A 209 -13.91 -0.39 12.90
C GLY A 209 -15.31 0.20 12.67
N LEU A 210 -15.98 0.68 13.73
CA LEU A 210 -17.27 1.36 13.62
C LEU A 210 -17.22 2.57 12.66
N PHE A 211 -16.05 3.17 12.46
CA PHE A 211 -15.88 4.37 11.64
C PHE A 211 -15.02 4.17 10.41
N GLU A 212 -14.15 3.14 10.40
CA GLU A 212 -13.13 2.97 9.37
C GLU A 212 -13.32 1.71 8.52
N ASP A 213 -14.10 0.72 8.99
CA ASP A 213 -14.34 -0.50 8.24
C ASP A 213 -15.12 -0.21 6.98
N ARG A 214 -14.50 -0.50 5.82
CA ARG A 214 -15.08 -0.20 4.52
C ARG A 214 -14.61 -1.14 3.42
N ILE A 215 -15.36 -1.14 2.33
CA ILE A 215 -15.03 -1.80 1.06
C ILE A 215 -15.03 -0.73 -0.03
N GLU A 216 -14.02 -0.78 -0.89
CA GLU A 216 -13.83 0.11 -2.02
C GLU A 216 -13.84 -0.72 -3.31
N ASN A 217 -14.71 -0.36 -4.25
CA ASN A 217 -14.82 -1.02 -5.55
C ASN A 217 -14.52 0.02 -6.64
N THR A 218 -13.46 -0.19 -7.42
CA THR A 218 -13.09 0.73 -8.50
C THR A 218 -13.12 0.01 -9.84
N PHE A 219 -13.89 0.53 -10.79
CA PHE A 219 -13.96 0.09 -12.17
C PHE A 219 -13.25 1.09 -13.05
N GLY A 220 -12.26 0.66 -13.82
CA GLY A 220 -11.49 1.51 -14.71
C GLY A 220 -11.57 1.06 -16.15
N ASN A 221 -11.55 2.02 -17.07
CA ASN A 221 -11.43 1.75 -18.49
C ASN A 221 -10.43 2.75 -19.10
N GLU A 222 -9.31 2.21 -19.57
CA GLU A 222 -8.23 2.98 -20.17
C GLU A 222 -8.22 2.77 -21.69
N PHE A 223 -8.04 3.86 -22.42
CA PHE A 223 -7.86 3.93 -23.85
C PHE A 223 -6.47 4.45 -24.14
N LYS A 224 -5.61 3.61 -24.74
CA LYS A 224 -4.22 3.93 -25.01
C LYS A 224 -3.96 4.01 -26.51
N PHE A 225 -3.37 5.12 -26.96
CA PHE A 225 -2.98 5.34 -28.34
C PHE A 225 -1.47 5.56 -28.46
N LEU A 226 -0.80 4.67 -29.18
CA LEU A 226 0.64 4.77 -29.47
C LEU A 226 0.90 5.87 -30.48
N LEU A 227 1.32 7.05 -29.98
CA LEU A 227 1.63 8.21 -30.81
C LEU A 227 2.97 8.02 -31.53
N TRP A 228 4.00 7.63 -30.77
CA TRP A 228 5.35 7.27 -31.26
C TRP A 228 5.78 5.95 -30.61
N PRO A 229 6.82 5.29 -31.13
CA PRO A 229 7.28 4.01 -30.56
C PRO A 229 7.60 4.04 -29.05
N THR A 230 7.89 5.23 -28.52
CA THR A 230 8.25 5.46 -27.12
C THR A 230 7.18 6.22 -26.33
N THR A 231 6.06 6.62 -26.97
CA THR A 231 5.06 7.49 -26.33
C THR A 231 3.65 7.02 -26.65
N SER A 232 2.87 6.76 -25.62
CA SER A 232 1.45 6.53 -25.70
C SER A 232 0.67 7.67 -25.05
N LEU A 233 -0.38 8.13 -25.70
CA LEU A 233 -1.40 8.97 -25.07
C LEU A 233 -2.44 8.07 -24.41
N VAL A 234 -2.96 8.53 -23.30
CA VAL A 234 -3.93 7.80 -22.50
C VAL A 234 -5.12 8.68 -22.18
N ALA A 235 -6.32 8.12 -22.32
CA ALA A 235 -7.55 8.63 -21.77
C ALA A 235 -8.16 7.55 -20.86
N GLU A 236 -8.56 7.91 -19.67
CA GLU A 236 -9.06 6.96 -18.68
C GLU A 236 -10.31 7.50 -17.99
N TYR A 237 -11.24 6.60 -17.76
CA TYR A 237 -12.40 6.84 -16.90
C TYR A 237 -12.39 5.79 -15.79
N ARG A 238 -12.53 6.25 -14.54
CA ARG A 238 -12.70 5.38 -13.36
C ARG A 238 -14.01 5.71 -12.67
N PHE A 239 -14.63 4.68 -12.12
CA PHE A 239 -15.80 4.78 -11.26
C PHE A 239 -15.52 4.01 -9.97
N GLN A 240 -15.58 4.69 -8.83
CA GLN A 240 -15.32 4.11 -7.51
C GLN A 240 -16.58 4.19 -6.65
N LEU A 241 -16.84 3.10 -5.94
CA LEU A 241 -17.84 2.99 -4.89
C LEU A 241 -17.13 2.70 -3.58
N ILE A 242 -17.41 3.48 -2.56
CA ILE A 242 -16.92 3.26 -1.21
C ILE A 242 -18.12 3.04 -0.31
N ASN A 243 -18.15 1.90 0.38
CA ASN A 243 -19.20 1.53 1.31
C ASN A 243 -18.60 1.24 2.68
N TYR A 244 -19.06 1.95 3.68
CA TYR A 244 -18.73 1.73 5.09
C TYR A 244 -19.69 0.72 5.72
N ASP A 245 -19.16 -0.16 6.60
CA ASP A 245 -20.02 -1.19 7.21
C ASP A 245 -21.02 -0.61 8.21
N HIS A 246 -20.66 0.49 8.85
CA HIS A 246 -21.46 1.09 9.93
C HIS A 246 -21.71 2.57 9.75
N ASN A 247 -20.83 3.31 9.12
CA ASN A 247 -20.93 4.75 8.93
C ASN A 247 -21.38 5.08 7.50
N ILE A 248 -22.61 4.69 7.19
CA ILE A 248 -23.21 4.83 5.85
C ILE A 248 -23.31 6.28 5.36
N ASP A 249 -23.25 7.29 6.24
CA ASP A 249 -23.23 8.70 5.86
C ASP A 249 -21.95 9.09 5.11
N ARG A 250 -20.92 8.22 5.13
CA ARG A 250 -19.67 8.37 4.38
C ARG A 250 -19.62 7.54 3.09
N ASP A 251 -20.67 6.78 2.81
CA ASP A 251 -20.78 6.06 1.54
C ASP A 251 -20.71 7.03 0.37
N SER A 252 -19.92 6.71 -0.63
CA SER A 252 -19.66 7.65 -1.71
C SER A 252 -19.46 6.97 -3.06
N MET A 253 -19.79 7.75 -4.09
CA MET A 253 -19.52 7.42 -5.49
C MET A 253 -18.58 8.47 -6.08
N THR A 254 -17.49 8.03 -6.69
CA THR A 254 -16.52 8.94 -7.30
C THR A 254 -16.33 8.61 -8.77
N HIS A 255 -16.40 9.62 -9.61
CA HIS A 255 -16.12 9.57 -11.03
C HIS A 255 -14.80 10.27 -11.34
N TYR A 256 -13.90 9.60 -12.04
CA TYR A 256 -12.62 10.17 -12.50
C TYR A 256 -12.62 10.28 -14.01
N ALA A 257 -12.28 11.45 -14.52
CA ALA A 257 -12.05 11.68 -15.95
C ALA A 257 -10.60 12.13 -16.13
N LEU A 258 -9.76 11.27 -16.69
CA LEU A 258 -8.31 11.44 -16.70
C LEU A 258 -7.77 11.41 -18.13
N GLY A 259 -6.72 12.18 -18.35
CA GLY A 259 -5.91 12.13 -19.55
C GLY A 259 -4.43 12.10 -19.18
N GLY A 260 -3.61 11.51 -20.02
CA GLY A 260 -2.19 11.41 -19.69
C GLY A 260 -1.34 10.80 -20.78
N PHE A 261 -0.16 10.38 -20.37
CA PHE A 261 0.80 9.75 -21.28
C PHE A 261 1.68 8.74 -20.54
N ASP A 262 2.17 7.78 -21.32
CA ASP A 262 3.27 6.91 -20.94
C ASP A 262 4.42 7.18 -21.90
N HIS A 263 5.61 7.45 -21.39
CA HIS A 263 6.78 7.76 -22.20
C HIS A 263 8.01 6.99 -21.71
N SER A 264 8.70 6.36 -22.66
CA SER A 264 9.99 5.72 -22.43
C SER A 264 11.09 6.60 -23.03
N PHE A 265 11.77 7.38 -22.19
CA PHE A 265 12.91 8.21 -22.60
C PHE A 265 14.08 7.34 -23.08
N SER A 266 14.22 6.17 -22.49
CA SER A 266 15.20 5.14 -22.84
C SER A 266 14.71 3.77 -22.31
N PRO A 267 15.35 2.65 -22.67
CA PRO A 267 15.03 1.34 -22.07
C PRO A 267 15.21 1.26 -20.55
N ARG A 268 15.84 2.28 -19.95
CA ARG A 268 16.12 2.35 -18.51
C ARG A 268 15.39 3.48 -17.80
N PHE A 269 14.70 4.34 -18.53
CA PHE A 269 14.01 5.49 -17.96
C PHE A 269 12.63 5.64 -18.59
N SER A 270 11.60 5.51 -17.77
CA SER A 270 10.21 5.68 -18.19
C SER A 270 9.44 6.56 -17.21
N ALA A 271 8.41 7.21 -17.73
CA ALA A 271 7.46 8.00 -16.96
C ALA A 271 6.04 7.66 -17.39
N SER A 272 5.13 7.60 -16.44
CA SER A 272 3.69 7.63 -16.67
C SER A 272 3.09 8.81 -15.91
N PHE A 273 2.07 9.41 -16.48
CA PHE A 273 1.32 10.51 -15.88
C PHE A 273 -0.15 10.40 -16.27
N ARG A 274 -1.00 10.61 -15.30
CA ARG A 274 -2.46 10.78 -15.46
C ARG A 274 -2.85 12.05 -14.71
N GLY A 275 -3.69 12.87 -15.32
CA GLY A 275 -4.22 14.08 -14.71
C GLY A 275 -5.61 14.37 -15.22
N GLY A 276 -6.43 14.99 -14.38
CA GLY A 276 -7.80 15.30 -14.72
C GLY A 276 -8.59 15.78 -13.51
N ALA A 277 -9.81 15.33 -13.38
CA ALA A 277 -10.68 15.68 -12.27
C ALA A 277 -11.38 14.45 -11.70
N GLU A 278 -11.66 14.52 -10.41
CA GLU A 278 -12.53 13.61 -9.70
C GLU A 278 -13.75 14.34 -9.18
N PHE A 279 -14.89 13.65 -9.22
CA PHE A 279 -16.20 14.13 -8.78
C PHE A 279 -16.76 13.11 -7.81
N ARG A 280 -16.83 13.47 -6.54
CA ARG A 280 -17.30 12.60 -5.46
C ARG A 280 -18.67 13.06 -4.98
N ASN A 281 -19.61 12.13 -4.99
CA ASN A 281 -20.96 12.32 -4.49
C ASN A 281 -21.14 11.41 -3.27
N TYR A 282 -21.66 11.97 -2.18
CA TYR A 282 -22.02 11.24 -0.97
C TYR A 282 -23.49 10.85 -0.99
N GLU A 283 -23.84 9.70 -0.42
CA GLU A 283 -25.25 9.35 -0.25
C GLU A 283 -25.90 10.30 0.76
N ASP A 284 -26.94 11.01 0.31
CA ASP A 284 -27.68 11.95 1.14
C ASP A 284 -28.66 11.21 2.05
N ASN A 285 -28.15 10.68 3.16
CA ASN A 285 -29.00 10.13 4.21
C ASN A 285 -29.51 11.23 5.12
N SER A 286 -30.44 11.94 4.62
CA SER A 286 -31.43 12.98 5.00
C SER A 286 -31.59 13.39 6.48
N THR A 287 -30.74 13.04 7.41
CA THR A 287 -31.05 13.37 8.80
C THR A 287 -30.13 14.39 9.45
N ASN A 288 -28.91 14.66 9.01
CA ASN A 288 -28.11 15.73 9.65
C ASN A 288 -26.72 16.03 9.06
N ASN A 289 -26.25 15.40 8.00
CA ASN A 289 -24.88 15.63 7.52
C ASN A 289 -24.91 16.11 6.07
N ASN A 290 -24.75 17.41 5.88
CA ASN A 290 -24.49 17.98 4.58
C ASN A 290 -23.03 17.73 4.20
N THR A 291 -22.67 16.49 3.92
CA THR A 291 -21.46 16.14 3.20
C THR A 291 -21.72 16.49 1.75
N GLY A 292 -21.53 17.76 1.40
CA GLY A 292 -21.78 18.22 0.04
C GLY A 292 -20.91 17.52 -0.96
N ASP A 293 -21.43 17.32 -2.18
CA ASP A 293 -20.66 16.81 -3.31
C ASP A 293 -19.35 17.56 -3.47
N ARG A 294 -18.29 16.82 -3.83
CA ARG A 294 -16.93 17.34 -3.93
C ARG A 294 -16.38 17.18 -5.33
N SER A 295 -15.63 18.15 -5.78
CA SER A 295 -14.83 18.04 -6.99
C SER A 295 -13.41 18.53 -6.72
N SER A 296 -12.43 17.78 -7.21
CA SER A 296 -11.02 18.10 -7.02
C SER A 296 -10.23 17.80 -8.30
N PRO A 297 -9.17 18.55 -8.57
CA PRO A 297 -8.16 18.06 -9.50
C PRO A 297 -7.63 16.71 -9.01
N TYR A 298 -7.31 15.85 -9.96
CA TYR A 298 -6.64 14.57 -9.70
C TYR A 298 -5.37 14.50 -10.52
N PHE A 299 -4.29 14.04 -9.94
CA PHE A 299 -3.15 13.59 -10.70
C PHE A 299 -2.43 12.44 -10.02
N GLU A 300 -1.83 11.60 -10.84
CA GLU A 300 -0.89 10.57 -10.44
C GLU A 300 0.26 10.49 -11.43
N GLY A 301 1.44 10.13 -10.96
CA GLY A 301 2.62 10.03 -11.81
C GLY A 301 3.65 9.09 -11.22
N THR A 302 4.32 8.35 -12.08
CA THR A 302 5.40 7.45 -11.72
C THR A 302 6.58 7.65 -12.63
N LEU A 303 7.78 7.73 -12.03
CA LEU A 303 9.06 7.70 -12.75
C LEU A 303 9.82 6.45 -12.35
N ASN A 304 10.27 5.68 -13.32
CA ASN A 304 11.13 4.52 -13.11
C ASN A 304 12.46 4.75 -13.80
N TYR A 305 13.56 4.66 -13.06
CA TYR A 305 14.89 4.87 -13.60
C TYR A 305 15.87 3.80 -13.10
N ALA A 306 16.42 3.02 -14.04
CA ALA A 306 17.50 2.08 -13.79
C ALA A 306 18.84 2.74 -14.19
N LEU A 307 19.52 3.35 -13.20
CA LEU A 307 20.82 3.99 -13.38
C LEU A 307 21.94 2.92 -13.39
N GLY A 308 22.39 2.58 -14.57
CA GLY A 308 23.30 1.44 -14.75
C GLY A 308 22.58 0.11 -14.53
N LYS A 309 23.31 -0.85 -13.91
CA LYS A 309 22.80 -2.17 -13.52
C LYS A 309 22.61 -2.29 -12.01
N ASP A 310 23.12 -1.33 -11.27
CA ASP A 310 23.29 -1.43 -9.81
C ASP A 310 22.36 -0.51 -9.03
N THR A 311 21.64 0.42 -9.74
CA THR A 311 20.74 1.39 -9.09
C THR A 311 19.37 1.38 -9.74
N SER A 312 18.32 1.25 -8.93
CA SER A 312 16.95 1.49 -9.35
C SER A 312 16.35 2.63 -8.52
N ILE A 313 15.61 3.52 -9.19
CA ILE A 313 14.93 4.64 -8.60
C ILE A 313 13.48 4.60 -9.07
N VAL A 314 12.55 4.65 -8.13
CA VAL A 314 11.13 4.78 -8.39
C VAL A 314 10.61 6.00 -7.63
N TRP A 315 9.96 6.90 -8.33
CA TRP A 315 9.33 8.08 -7.74
C TRP A 315 7.86 8.10 -8.13
N THR A 316 7.00 8.16 -7.13
CA THR A 316 5.55 8.16 -7.27
C THR A 316 4.96 9.43 -6.69
N ASN A 317 3.91 9.96 -7.32
CA ASN A 317 3.18 11.13 -6.86
C ASN A 317 1.69 10.90 -7.06
N ARG A 318 0.87 11.42 -6.14
CA ARG A 318 -0.59 11.40 -6.26
C ARG A 318 -1.20 12.61 -5.55
N TYR A 319 -2.25 13.14 -6.12
CA TYR A 319 -3.13 14.13 -5.50
C TYR A 319 -4.58 13.71 -5.74
N SER A 320 -5.32 13.50 -4.67
CA SER A 320 -6.69 12.97 -4.73
C SER A 320 -7.47 13.27 -3.46
N ILE A 321 -8.79 13.18 -3.53
CA ILE A 321 -9.64 13.06 -2.35
C ILE A 321 -9.48 11.64 -1.79
N GLU A 322 -9.17 11.53 -0.50
CA GLU A 322 -9.00 10.26 0.19
C GLU A 322 -9.90 10.15 1.42
N GLU A 323 -10.05 8.92 1.92
CA GLU A 323 -10.80 8.65 3.14
C GLU A 323 -10.03 9.17 4.35
N PRO A 324 -10.67 9.96 5.24
CA PRO A 324 -10.03 10.47 6.44
C PRO A 324 -9.88 9.34 7.47
N ASP A 325 -8.83 9.43 8.28
CA ASP A 325 -8.58 8.56 9.44
C ASP A 325 -9.09 9.18 10.75
N VAL A 326 -10.13 10.00 10.66
CA VAL A 326 -10.78 10.68 11.78
C VAL A 326 -12.30 10.53 11.70
N LEU A 327 -12.92 10.48 12.89
CA LEU A 327 -14.34 10.20 13.05
C LEU A 327 -15.28 11.21 12.40
N ILE A 328 -14.87 12.47 12.39
CA ILE A 328 -15.81 13.59 12.23
C ILE A 328 -15.74 14.18 10.82
N ASN A 329 -14.54 14.24 10.22
CA ASN A 329 -14.35 14.89 8.93
C ASN A 329 -14.81 13.96 7.79
N PRO A 330 -15.57 14.48 6.81
CA PRO A 330 -16.13 13.62 5.76
C PRO A 330 -15.11 13.15 4.74
N SER A 331 -14.11 13.97 4.46
CA SER A 331 -13.05 13.68 3.50
C SER A 331 -11.78 14.46 3.82
N ARG A 332 -10.72 14.13 3.11
CA ARG A 332 -9.51 14.94 3.06
C ARG A 332 -8.98 14.97 1.63
N THR A 333 -8.29 16.04 1.28
CA THR A 333 -7.54 16.13 0.04
C THR A 333 -6.07 15.83 0.36
N THR A 334 -5.52 14.83 -0.30
CA THR A 334 -4.17 14.33 0.00
C THR A 334 -3.23 14.57 -1.19
N PHE A 335 -2.10 15.22 -0.93
CA PHE A 335 -0.93 15.13 -1.79
C PHE A 335 0.07 14.16 -1.20
N ARG A 336 0.50 13.20 -2.00
CA ARG A 336 1.45 12.19 -1.58
C ARG A 336 2.58 12.06 -2.59
N THR A 337 3.82 11.97 -2.10
CA THR A 337 4.99 11.69 -2.92
C THR A 337 5.89 10.68 -2.24
N GLY A 338 6.43 9.74 -3.00
CA GLY A 338 7.30 8.69 -2.48
C GLY A 338 8.48 8.42 -3.40
N LEU A 339 9.67 8.40 -2.83
CA LEU A 339 10.91 8.08 -3.52
C LEU A 339 11.47 6.78 -2.96
N ARG A 340 11.74 5.82 -3.81
CA ARG A 340 12.45 4.58 -3.45
C ARG A 340 13.72 4.48 -4.27
N VAL A 341 14.83 4.25 -3.61
CA VAL A 341 16.14 4.04 -4.24
C VAL A 341 16.75 2.77 -3.70
N LYS A 342 17.16 1.89 -4.60
CA LYS A 342 17.97 0.71 -4.29
C LYS A 342 19.30 0.85 -5.01
N HIS A 343 20.40 0.65 -4.30
CA HIS A 343 21.74 0.71 -4.87
C HIS A 343 22.60 -0.44 -4.36
N SER A 344 23.20 -1.17 -5.29
CA SER A 344 24.17 -2.24 -5.01
C SER A 344 25.58 -1.71 -5.17
N PHE A 345 26.23 -1.31 -4.07
CA PHE A 345 27.62 -0.85 -4.07
C PHE A 345 28.59 -1.93 -4.55
N THR A 346 28.29 -3.15 -4.19
CA THR A 346 29.00 -4.36 -4.60
C THR A 346 28.00 -5.50 -4.74
N PRO A 347 28.35 -6.66 -5.35
CA PRO A 347 27.46 -7.82 -5.35
C PRO A 347 27.04 -8.32 -3.96
N ARG A 348 27.69 -7.83 -2.88
CA ARG A 348 27.39 -8.21 -1.50
C ARG A 348 26.78 -7.11 -0.66
N ILE A 349 26.89 -5.85 -1.07
CA ILE A 349 26.41 -4.70 -0.29
C ILE A 349 25.31 -4.00 -1.06
N THR A 350 24.12 -4.01 -0.54
CA THR A 350 22.97 -3.30 -1.10
C THR A 350 22.43 -2.34 -0.05
N ALA A 351 22.14 -1.10 -0.46
CA ALA A 351 21.42 -0.11 0.33
C ALA A 351 20.06 0.19 -0.27
N ASN A 352 19.10 0.42 0.59
CA ASN A 352 17.76 0.87 0.22
C ASN A 352 17.45 2.19 0.95
N LEU A 353 16.80 3.09 0.25
CA LEU A 353 16.25 4.34 0.78
C LEU A 353 14.79 4.41 0.37
N GLY A 354 13.90 4.62 1.34
CA GLY A 354 12.52 5.05 1.14
C GLY A 354 12.34 6.43 1.74
N ALA A 355 11.70 7.35 1.04
CA ALA A 355 11.34 8.65 1.56
C ALA A 355 9.93 9.00 1.09
N TYR A 356 9.05 9.31 2.02
CA TYR A 356 7.64 9.61 1.76
C TYR A 356 7.28 10.94 2.40
N TYR A 357 6.49 11.70 1.69
CA TYR A 357 5.85 12.92 2.18
C TYR A 357 4.38 12.85 1.83
N GLN A 358 3.55 13.21 2.79
CA GLN A 358 2.11 13.33 2.63
C GLN A 358 1.67 14.65 3.25
N HIS A 359 0.79 15.35 2.56
CA HIS A 359 0.09 16.53 3.04
C HIS A 359 -1.39 16.31 2.89
N ASP A 360 -2.10 16.45 3.99
CA ASP A 360 -3.54 16.21 4.11
C ASP A 360 -4.25 17.50 4.52
N ASP A 361 -5.24 17.90 3.73
CA ASP A 361 -6.20 18.95 4.07
C ASP A 361 -7.52 18.29 4.45
N TYR A 362 -7.85 18.26 5.73
CA TYR A 362 -9.12 17.72 6.24
C TYR A 362 -10.23 18.74 6.13
N ASP A 363 -11.34 18.29 5.59
CA ASP A 363 -12.51 19.13 5.37
C ASP A 363 -13.24 19.49 6.66
N GLU A 364 -13.85 20.67 6.68
CA GLU A 364 -14.69 21.10 7.78
C GLU A 364 -15.96 20.24 7.89
N VAL A 365 -16.39 19.97 9.13
CA VAL A 365 -17.67 19.32 9.40
C VAL A 365 -18.78 20.37 9.38
N ILE A 366 -19.67 20.28 8.41
CA ILE A 366 -20.84 21.13 8.28
C ILE A 366 -22.06 20.46 8.95
N ASN A 367 -21.99 20.25 10.26
CA ASN A 367 -23.14 19.74 11.03
C ASN A 367 -23.52 20.77 12.12
N PRO A 368 -24.80 21.18 12.23
CA PRO A 368 -25.24 22.15 13.25
C PRO A 368 -25.00 21.71 14.70
N THR A 369 -24.81 20.44 14.94
CA THR A 369 -24.62 19.88 16.29
C THR A 369 -23.20 19.45 16.60
N THR A 370 -22.33 19.33 15.58
CA THR A 370 -20.94 18.87 15.75
C THR A 370 -20.05 19.78 14.90
N ILE A 371 -19.23 20.60 15.55
CA ILE A 371 -18.25 21.45 14.89
C ILE A 371 -16.92 20.72 14.92
N GLY A 372 -16.48 20.20 13.77
CA GLY A 372 -15.10 19.75 13.56
C GLY A 372 -14.44 20.76 12.62
N PRO A 373 -13.46 21.55 13.08
CA PRO A 373 -12.75 22.49 12.20
C PRO A 373 -12.00 21.75 11.11
N ALA A 374 -11.83 22.37 9.97
CA ALA A 374 -10.81 21.98 9.01
C ALA A 374 -9.43 22.06 9.68
N PHE A 375 -8.55 21.16 9.34
CA PHE A 375 -7.18 21.17 9.83
C PHE A 375 -6.24 20.54 8.80
N THR A 376 -4.95 20.83 8.90
CA THR A 376 -3.94 20.27 8.04
C THR A 376 -3.04 19.30 8.80
N GLU A 377 -2.52 18.33 8.08
CA GLU A 377 -1.54 17.37 8.61
C GLU A 377 -0.44 17.11 7.58
N GLU A 378 0.81 17.09 8.03
CA GLU A 378 1.95 16.74 7.21
C GLU A 378 2.65 15.51 7.83
N ALA A 379 2.94 14.52 7.00
CA ALA A 379 3.65 13.32 7.41
C ALA A 379 4.92 13.14 6.58
N PHE A 380 6.02 12.87 7.26
CA PHE A 380 7.30 12.53 6.67
C PHE A 380 7.73 11.16 7.18
N ASP A 381 8.12 10.28 6.28
CA ASP A 381 8.70 8.98 6.62
C ASP A 381 9.96 8.74 5.80
N ILE A 382 11.08 8.48 6.47
CA ILE A 382 12.37 8.18 5.84
C ILE A 382 12.90 6.90 6.42
N ALA A 383 13.12 5.90 5.57
CA ALA A 383 13.70 4.62 5.91
C ALA A 383 15.00 4.38 5.13
N VAL A 384 16.06 4.00 5.81
CA VAL A 384 17.34 3.63 5.21
C VAL A 384 17.74 2.27 5.74
N SER A 385 18.18 1.38 4.87
CA SER A 385 18.74 0.10 5.27
C SER A 385 19.95 -0.29 4.43
N VAL A 386 20.85 -1.05 5.03
CA VAL A 386 22.01 -1.63 4.36
C VAL A 386 22.06 -3.10 4.67
N ARG A 387 22.18 -3.92 3.64
CA ARG A 387 22.35 -5.36 3.72
C ARG A 387 23.74 -5.77 3.22
N TYR A 388 24.40 -6.64 3.97
CA TYR A 388 25.64 -7.29 3.57
C TYR A 388 25.44 -8.81 3.45
N ALA A 389 25.60 -9.36 2.24
CA ALA A 389 25.53 -10.79 1.98
C ALA A 389 26.85 -11.44 2.39
N ILE A 390 26.87 -12.16 3.51
CA ILE A 390 28.03 -12.95 3.97
C ILE A 390 28.33 -14.06 2.95
N ASN A 391 27.28 -14.76 2.56
CA ASN A 391 27.31 -15.78 1.52
C ASN A 391 25.95 -15.82 0.78
N ARG A 392 25.73 -16.83 -0.06
CA ARG A 392 24.48 -16.97 -0.83
C ARG A 392 23.23 -17.24 0.01
N PHE A 393 23.40 -17.65 1.25
CA PHE A 393 22.29 -18.02 2.14
C PHE A 393 22.11 -17.05 3.29
N VAL A 394 23.17 -16.41 3.76
CA VAL A 394 23.16 -15.60 4.99
C VAL A 394 23.57 -14.17 4.69
N GLY A 395 22.75 -13.25 5.14
CA GLY A 395 23.03 -11.82 5.15
C GLY A 395 22.86 -11.22 6.53
N VAL A 396 23.53 -10.10 6.76
CA VAL A 396 23.28 -9.22 7.90
C VAL A 396 22.74 -7.90 7.37
N GLU A 397 21.87 -7.28 8.14
CA GLU A 397 21.26 -6.02 7.75
C GLU A 397 21.16 -5.08 8.94
N ALA A 398 21.16 -3.80 8.67
CA ALA A 398 20.89 -2.75 9.66
C ALA A 398 20.07 -1.65 8.98
N GLY A 399 19.21 -1.01 9.75
CA GLY A 399 18.37 0.05 9.25
C GLY A 399 17.98 1.07 10.29
N TYR A 400 17.45 2.15 9.79
CA TYR A 400 16.90 3.28 10.53
C TYR A 400 15.65 3.79 9.83
N ASN A 401 14.62 4.08 10.60
CA ASN A 401 13.42 4.74 10.13
C ASN A 401 13.11 5.94 11.03
N ARG A 402 12.78 7.07 10.42
CA ARG A 402 12.22 8.24 11.08
C ARG A 402 10.87 8.57 10.48
N THR A 403 9.88 8.66 11.34
CA THR A 403 8.56 9.17 11.01
C THR A 403 8.32 10.46 11.78
N GLU A 404 7.73 11.46 11.15
CA GLU A 404 7.32 12.71 11.77
C GLU A 404 5.96 13.12 11.21
N VAL A 405 5.01 13.35 12.09
CA VAL A 405 3.68 13.84 11.77
C VAL A 405 3.46 15.15 12.49
N LEU A 406 3.21 16.19 11.72
CA LEU A 406 2.86 17.53 12.16
C LEU A 406 1.39 17.77 11.89
N SER A 407 0.64 18.34 12.81
CA SER A 407 -0.81 18.54 12.67
C SER A 407 -1.25 19.79 13.39
N ASP A 408 -2.24 20.51 12.85
CA ASP A 408 -2.92 21.60 13.56
C ASP A 408 -3.61 21.08 14.83
N VAL A 409 -3.91 19.78 14.88
CA VAL A 409 -4.46 19.10 16.05
C VAL A 409 -3.35 18.49 16.89
N THR A 410 -2.98 19.15 17.97
CA THR A 410 -1.80 18.81 18.80
C THR A 410 -1.72 17.34 19.24
N LEU A 411 -2.85 16.67 19.48
CA LEU A 411 -2.86 15.26 19.88
C LEU A 411 -2.55 14.30 18.72
N ARG A 412 -2.55 14.82 17.51
CA ARG A 412 -2.26 14.05 16.29
C ARG A 412 -0.80 14.12 15.87
N GLU A 413 0.00 15.02 16.45
CA GLU A 413 1.41 15.13 16.17
C GLU A 413 2.23 14.04 16.86
N TYR A 414 3.26 13.56 16.22
CA TYR A 414 4.28 12.74 16.85
C TYR A 414 5.57 12.72 16.02
N SER A 415 6.68 12.31 16.67
CA SER A 415 7.89 11.88 15.98
C SER A 415 8.35 10.55 16.54
N ARG A 416 8.94 9.72 15.68
CA ARG A 416 9.38 8.36 16.00
C ARG A 416 10.70 8.06 15.31
N ASN A 417 11.63 7.45 16.04
CA ASN A 417 12.87 6.92 15.50
C ASN A 417 12.97 5.44 15.83
N ARG A 418 13.27 4.65 14.83
CA ARG A 418 13.47 3.20 14.96
C ARG A 418 14.84 2.83 14.41
N TYR A 419 15.59 2.09 15.19
CA TYR A 419 16.90 1.55 14.83
C TYR A 419 16.83 0.04 14.92
N TRP A 420 17.37 -0.66 13.95
CA TRP A 420 17.37 -2.11 13.97
C TRP A 420 18.59 -2.70 13.26
N GLY A 421 18.94 -3.91 13.68
CA GLY A 421 19.94 -4.75 13.04
C GLY A 421 19.56 -6.20 13.17
N GLY A 422 19.94 -7.04 12.18
CA GLY A 422 19.52 -8.41 12.18
C GLY A 422 20.24 -9.29 11.17
N VAL A 423 19.81 -10.54 11.16
CA VAL A 423 20.30 -11.58 10.26
C VAL A 423 19.12 -12.09 9.44
N ASN A 424 19.34 -12.27 8.17
CA ASN A 424 18.42 -12.95 7.27
C ASN A 424 19.08 -14.18 6.64
N VAL A 425 18.28 -15.22 6.45
CA VAL A 425 18.69 -16.50 5.85
C VAL A 425 17.75 -16.78 4.69
N GLU A 426 18.31 -17.16 3.55
CA GLU A 426 17.59 -17.47 2.31
C GLU A 426 17.97 -18.85 1.80
N PHE A 427 16.96 -19.65 1.38
CA PHE A 427 17.11 -21.02 0.89
C PHE A 427 16.48 -21.20 -0.49
#